data_c7a8fa5f9f9f8d269476e0d006d5bdfb
#
_entry.id   c7a8fa5f9f9f8d269476e0d006d5bdfb
#
_cell.length_a   1.000
_cell.length_b   1.000
_cell.length_c   1.000
_cell.angle_alpha   90.00
_cell.angle_beta   90.00
_cell.angle_gamma   90.00
#
_symmetry.space_group_name_H-M   'P 1'
#
loop_
_entity.id
_entity.type
_entity.pdbx_description
1 polymer ?
#
loop_
_entity_poly.entity_id
_entity_poly.type
_entity_poly.pdbx_seq_one_letter_code
_entity_poly.pdbx_strand_id
1 'polypeptide(L)'
;MKKVRCSAVIIITLVMMLLLSSCSSWTFIRYIYEYHREYYEAEDFLPSGFASYESVKYDHDKKILLFFFTDTMTVKVKYDDFYIAKKNEVEQTYKFLTEPVESDMLEGHYLIPVTEFEYKGFHMRVADGGDYPHKFGIVGYNDDTKEIVYLWFYDTDFDYIASPEQDKEQAMIEFVENNFDGL
;
A
#
# COMPACT_ATOMS: atom_id res chain seq x y z
N MET A 1 45.18 14.64 -27.57
CA MET A 1 44.69 13.60 -26.61
C MET A 1 44.00 14.08 -25.33
N LYS A 2 44.18 15.35 -24.87
CA LYS A 2 43.49 15.86 -23.65
C LYS A 2 41.99 16.14 -23.81
N LYS A 3 41.52 16.54 -25.01
CA LYS A 3 40.07 16.86 -25.24
C LYS A 3 39.13 15.66 -25.17
N VAL A 4 39.58 14.47 -25.60
CA VAL A 4 38.73 13.25 -25.57
C VAL A 4 38.50 12.75 -24.16
N ARG A 5 39.47 12.92 -23.25
CA ARG A 5 39.31 12.52 -21.85
C ARG A 5 38.26 13.39 -21.08
N CYS A 6 38.18 14.68 -21.41
CA CYS A 6 37.21 15.58 -20.78
C CYS A 6 35.77 15.25 -21.20
N SER A 7 35.56 14.92 -22.49
CA SER A 7 34.25 14.54 -23.00
C SER A 7 33.73 13.20 -22.40
N ALA A 8 34.59 12.23 -22.21
CA ALA A 8 34.26 10.95 -21.62
C ALA A 8 33.85 11.10 -20.14
N VAL A 9 34.56 11.93 -19.40
CA VAL A 9 34.21 12.22 -17.98
C VAL A 9 32.83 12.91 -17.87
N ILE A 10 32.56 13.88 -18.74
CA ILE A 10 31.26 14.58 -18.76
C ILE A 10 30.12 13.61 -19.09
N ILE A 11 30.30 12.73 -20.07
CA ILE A 11 29.30 11.74 -20.44
C ILE A 11 29.05 10.75 -19.29
N ILE A 12 30.10 10.26 -18.63
CA ILE A 12 29.98 9.36 -17.47
C ILE A 12 29.26 10.04 -16.31
N THR A 13 29.57 11.32 -16.04
CA THR A 13 28.92 12.08 -14.98
C THR A 13 27.43 12.32 -15.29
N LEU A 14 27.09 12.61 -16.53
CA LEU A 14 25.70 12.78 -16.99
C LEU A 14 24.91 11.46 -16.89
N VAL A 15 25.51 10.34 -17.29
CA VAL A 15 24.91 9.01 -17.15
C VAL A 15 24.73 8.64 -15.67
N MET A 16 25.72 8.94 -14.81
CA MET A 16 25.60 8.73 -13.37
C MET A 16 24.51 9.59 -12.74
N MET A 17 24.38 10.87 -13.14
CA MET A 17 23.28 11.72 -12.69
C MET A 17 21.92 11.22 -13.14
N LEU A 18 21.79 10.74 -14.36
CA LEU A 18 20.58 10.12 -14.89
C LEU A 18 20.23 8.82 -14.13
N LEU A 19 21.23 8.01 -13.77
CA LEU A 19 21.01 6.80 -12.97
C LEU A 19 20.65 7.12 -11.51
N LEU A 20 21.20 8.17 -10.93
CA LEU A 20 20.88 8.60 -9.56
C LEU A 20 19.51 9.28 -9.46
N SER A 21 19.05 9.96 -10.50
CA SER A 21 17.69 10.53 -10.55
C SER A 21 16.60 9.47 -10.82
N SER A 22 16.99 8.25 -11.17
CA SER A 22 16.06 7.18 -11.56
C SER A 22 15.57 6.32 -10.38
N CYS A 23 16.03 6.56 -9.12
CA CYS A 23 15.63 5.72 -7.99
C CYS A 23 14.11 5.68 -7.77
N SER A 24 13.42 6.83 -7.86
CA SER A 24 11.95 6.86 -7.75
C SER A 24 11.27 6.28 -8.99
N SER A 25 11.85 6.51 -10.19
CA SER A 25 11.34 5.95 -11.43
C SER A 25 11.48 4.42 -11.49
N TRP A 26 12.54 3.86 -10.88
CA TRP A 26 12.75 2.41 -10.84
C TRP A 26 11.73 1.71 -9.93
N THR A 27 11.43 2.26 -8.77
CA THR A 27 10.41 1.74 -7.86
C THR A 27 9.04 1.76 -8.54
N PHE A 28 8.70 2.84 -9.26
CA PHE A 28 7.46 2.93 -10.02
C PHE A 28 7.40 1.92 -11.18
N ILE A 29 8.49 1.75 -11.93
CA ILE A 29 8.56 0.75 -13.01
C ILE A 29 8.41 -0.66 -12.44
N ARG A 30 9.06 -0.97 -11.31
CA ARG A 30 8.92 -2.24 -10.62
C ARG A 30 7.47 -2.47 -10.17
N TYR A 31 6.85 -1.46 -9.56
CA TYR A 31 5.46 -1.53 -9.14
C TYR A 31 4.53 -1.84 -10.32
N ILE A 32 4.61 -1.09 -11.43
CA ILE A 32 3.76 -1.33 -12.62
C ILE A 32 4.01 -2.71 -13.23
N TYR A 33 5.26 -3.16 -13.27
CA TYR A 33 5.59 -4.48 -13.79
C TYR A 33 5.00 -5.61 -12.94
N GLU A 34 5.15 -5.54 -11.62
CA GLU A 34 4.60 -6.51 -10.67
C GLU A 34 3.06 -6.44 -10.66
N TYR A 35 2.47 -5.24 -10.65
CA TYR A 35 1.04 -5.01 -10.74
C TYR A 35 0.38 -5.77 -11.92
N HIS A 36 0.94 -5.70 -13.11
CA HIS A 36 0.37 -6.37 -14.28
C HIS A 36 0.70 -7.84 -14.40
N ARG A 37 1.73 -8.32 -13.72
CA ARG A 37 2.21 -9.68 -13.90
C ARG A 37 1.76 -10.65 -12.82
N GLU A 38 1.77 -10.20 -11.58
CA GLU A 38 1.65 -11.08 -10.42
C GLU A 38 0.41 -10.83 -9.58
N TYR A 39 -0.26 -9.67 -9.76
CA TYR A 39 -1.28 -9.18 -8.83
C TYR A 39 -2.60 -8.80 -9.48
N TYR A 40 -3.09 -9.61 -10.42
CA TYR A 40 -4.43 -9.37 -10.95
C TYR A 40 -5.51 -9.30 -9.85
N GLU A 41 -5.28 -9.93 -8.70
CA GLU A 41 -6.17 -9.85 -7.55
C GLU A 41 -6.11 -8.50 -6.80
N ALA A 42 -4.99 -7.79 -6.91
CA ALA A 42 -4.82 -6.44 -6.37
C ALA A 42 -5.21 -5.34 -7.38
N GLU A 43 -5.44 -5.67 -8.66
CA GLU A 43 -5.79 -4.71 -9.72
C GLU A 43 -7.04 -3.89 -9.37
N ASP A 44 -8.01 -4.49 -8.69
CA ASP A 44 -9.25 -3.83 -8.32
C ASP A 44 -9.05 -2.81 -7.17
N PHE A 45 -7.97 -2.95 -6.40
CA PHE A 45 -7.72 -2.11 -5.24
C PHE A 45 -6.56 -1.14 -5.43
N LEU A 46 -5.41 -1.62 -5.89
CA LEU A 46 -4.23 -0.76 -6.05
C LEU A 46 -4.34 0.14 -7.28
N PRO A 47 -3.87 1.40 -7.19
CA PRO A 47 -3.95 2.29 -8.34
C PRO A 47 -3.08 1.80 -9.50
N SER A 48 -3.62 1.72 -10.71
CA SER A 48 -2.91 1.30 -11.93
C SER A 48 -1.83 2.28 -12.39
N GLY A 49 -1.79 3.46 -11.81
CA GLY A 49 -0.81 4.50 -12.08
C GLY A 49 -1.01 5.71 -11.19
N PHE A 50 -0.01 6.57 -11.18
CA PHE A 50 0.00 7.78 -10.36
C PHE A 50 0.22 9.00 -11.26
N ALA A 51 -0.75 9.92 -11.28
CA ALA A 51 -0.58 11.20 -11.94
C ALA A 51 -0.08 12.23 -10.92
N SER A 52 0.90 13.06 -11.33
CA SER A 52 1.33 14.23 -10.55
C SER A 52 1.83 13.92 -9.14
N TYR A 53 2.59 12.85 -8.98
CA TYR A 53 3.22 12.46 -7.71
C TYR A 53 4.63 13.05 -7.56
N GLU A 54 5.05 13.30 -6.32
CA GLU A 54 6.42 13.69 -5.98
C GLU A 54 7.32 12.45 -5.82
N SER A 55 6.83 11.46 -5.06
CA SER A 55 7.54 10.20 -4.84
C SER A 55 6.59 9.05 -4.61
N VAL A 56 7.03 7.83 -4.95
CA VAL A 56 6.33 6.56 -4.68
C VAL A 56 7.27 5.64 -3.94
N LYS A 57 6.79 5.07 -2.84
CA LYS A 57 7.43 3.93 -2.16
C LYS A 57 6.53 2.72 -2.34
N TYR A 58 7.14 1.59 -2.55
CA TYR A 58 6.46 0.32 -2.77
C TYR A 58 7.18 -0.79 -2.02
N ASP A 59 6.41 -1.59 -1.30
CA ASP A 59 6.86 -2.81 -0.67
C ASP A 59 5.88 -3.94 -0.93
N HIS A 60 6.40 -5.16 -0.99
CA HIS A 60 5.63 -6.37 -1.21
C HIS A 60 6.24 -7.52 -0.44
N ASP A 61 5.44 -8.18 0.38
CA ASP A 61 5.82 -9.39 1.11
C ASP A 61 4.85 -10.53 0.79
N LYS A 62 5.40 -11.71 0.56
CA LYS A 62 4.64 -12.94 0.33
C LYS A 62 5.18 -14.06 1.20
N LYS A 63 4.37 -14.48 2.15
CA LYS A 63 4.66 -15.60 3.04
C LYS A 63 3.93 -16.84 2.55
N ILE A 64 4.63 -17.95 2.38
CA ILE A 64 4.06 -19.22 1.91
C ILE A 64 4.34 -20.29 2.95
N LEU A 65 3.29 -20.94 3.43
CA LEU A 65 3.36 -22.08 4.34
C LEU A 65 2.55 -23.24 3.77
N LEU A 66 3.23 -24.21 3.14
CA LEU A 66 2.62 -25.38 2.48
C LEU A 66 1.62 -24.96 1.37
N PHE A 67 0.32 -24.97 1.68
CA PHE A 67 -0.77 -24.63 0.77
C PHE A 67 -1.40 -23.27 1.08
N PHE A 68 -0.99 -22.66 2.18
CA PHE A 68 -1.48 -21.35 2.62
C PHE A 68 -0.47 -20.27 2.26
N PHE A 69 -0.97 -19.12 1.91
CA PHE A 69 -0.10 -17.98 1.69
C PHE A 69 -0.78 -16.68 2.10
N THR A 70 0.03 -15.78 2.62
CA THR A 70 -0.33 -14.39 2.88
C THR A 70 0.41 -13.53 1.88
N ASP A 71 -0.26 -12.60 1.26
CA ASP A 71 0.29 -11.66 0.28
C ASP A 71 -0.09 -10.24 0.69
N THR A 72 0.91 -9.37 0.83
CA THR A 72 0.72 -8.00 1.30
C THR A 72 1.47 -7.00 0.43
N MET A 73 0.81 -5.91 0.10
CA MET A 73 1.42 -4.82 -0.67
C MET A 73 1.21 -3.49 0.01
N THR A 74 2.27 -2.71 0.08
CA THR A 74 2.25 -1.32 0.56
C THR A 74 2.64 -0.40 -0.58
N VAL A 75 1.77 0.54 -0.91
CA VAL A 75 2.07 1.61 -1.88
C VAL A 75 1.86 2.94 -1.19
N LYS A 76 2.93 3.69 -0.95
CA LYS A 76 2.88 5.02 -0.36
C LYS A 76 3.27 6.07 -1.39
N VAL A 77 2.38 7.00 -1.65
CA VAL A 77 2.52 8.05 -2.65
C VAL A 77 2.50 9.41 -2.00
N LYS A 78 3.53 10.19 -2.24
CA LYS A 78 3.56 11.59 -1.85
C LYS A 78 3.13 12.46 -3.03
N TYR A 79 2.17 13.33 -2.77
CA TYR A 79 1.66 14.33 -3.72
C TYR A 79 2.06 15.72 -3.26
N ASP A 80 2.25 16.63 -4.21
CA ASP A 80 2.46 18.04 -3.92
C ASP A 80 1.13 18.81 -4.00
N ASP A 81 0.98 19.72 -4.92
CA ASP A 81 -0.23 20.54 -5.09
C ASP A 81 -1.50 19.76 -5.44
N PHE A 82 -1.34 18.53 -5.91
CA PHE A 82 -2.45 17.66 -6.31
C PHE A 82 -3.02 16.79 -5.19
N TYR A 83 -2.48 16.86 -3.95
CA TYR A 83 -2.90 16.00 -2.84
C TYR A 83 -4.41 16.00 -2.59
N ILE A 84 -5.00 17.20 -2.45
CA ILE A 84 -6.43 17.34 -2.16
C ILE A 84 -7.30 16.78 -3.29
N ALA A 85 -6.92 17.04 -4.54
CA ALA A 85 -7.65 16.50 -5.68
C ALA A 85 -7.59 14.98 -5.70
N LYS A 86 -6.41 14.40 -5.38
CA LYS A 86 -6.22 12.95 -5.34
C LYS A 86 -6.95 12.29 -4.17
N LYS A 87 -6.89 12.90 -2.98
CA LYS A 87 -7.68 12.44 -1.83
C LYS A 87 -9.18 12.38 -2.15
N ASN A 88 -9.73 13.43 -2.77
CA ASN A 88 -11.13 13.46 -3.19
C ASN A 88 -11.45 12.39 -4.25
N GLU A 89 -10.55 12.14 -5.20
CA GLU A 89 -10.70 11.08 -6.20
C GLU A 89 -10.76 9.70 -5.51
N VAL A 90 -9.85 9.44 -4.58
CA VAL A 90 -9.81 8.19 -3.81
C VAL A 90 -11.09 7.99 -3.00
N GLU A 91 -11.56 9.04 -2.29
CA GLU A 91 -12.81 9.01 -1.53
C GLU A 91 -14.06 8.71 -2.41
N GLN A 92 -14.02 9.05 -3.68
CA GLN A 92 -15.11 8.76 -4.63
C GLN A 92 -14.97 7.39 -5.30
N THR A 93 -13.76 6.88 -5.40
CA THR A 93 -13.46 5.63 -6.12
C THR A 93 -13.60 4.42 -5.20
N TYR A 94 -13.11 4.53 -3.97
CA TYR A 94 -13.13 3.41 -3.03
C TYR A 94 -14.44 3.34 -2.26
N LYS A 95 -14.94 2.12 -2.10
CA LYS A 95 -16.07 1.84 -1.21
C LYS A 95 -15.50 1.50 0.17
N PHE A 96 -15.54 2.45 1.08
CA PHE A 96 -15.09 2.24 2.45
C PHE A 96 -16.17 1.53 3.29
N LEU A 97 -15.72 0.68 4.21
CA LEU A 97 -16.59 0.06 5.19
C LEU A 97 -17.09 1.12 6.18
N THR A 98 -18.33 0.98 6.60
CA THR A 98 -18.98 1.85 7.59
C THR A 98 -19.22 1.15 8.92
N GLU A 99 -19.14 -0.18 8.93
CA GLU A 99 -19.35 -1.01 10.11
C GLU A 99 -18.30 -2.10 10.20
N PRO A 100 -17.90 -2.50 11.42
CA PRO A 100 -17.01 -3.66 11.61
C PRO A 100 -17.60 -4.92 10.99
N VAL A 101 -16.72 -5.85 10.59
CA VAL A 101 -17.11 -7.14 10.02
C VAL A 101 -16.80 -8.24 11.04
N GLU A 102 -17.83 -8.94 11.48
CA GLU A 102 -17.68 -10.10 12.36
C GLU A 102 -17.27 -11.34 11.56
N SER A 103 -16.67 -12.31 12.25
CA SER A 103 -16.34 -13.61 11.65
C SER A 103 -17.59 -14.49 11.59
N ASP A 104 -17.88 -15.05 10.43
CA ASP A 104 -18.95 -16.04 10.26
C ASP A 104 -18.62 -17.39 10.92
N MET A 105 -17.34 -17.65 11.19
CA MET A 105 -16.87 -18.93 11.72
C MET A 105 -16.68 -18.93 13.24
N LEU A 106 -16.35 -17.77 13.82
CA LEU A 106 -15.97 -17.64 15.22
C LEU A 106 -16.80 -16.55 15.90
N GLU A 107 -17.78 -16.95 16.71
CA GLU A 107 -18.68 -16.04 17.43
C GLU A 107 -17.90 -15.01 18.26
N GLY A 108 -18.24 -13.74 18.11
CA GLY A 108 -17.64 -12.62 18.82
C GLY A 108 -16.25 -12.21 18.31
N HIS A 109 -15.69 -12.92 17.33
CA HIS A 109 -14.44 -12.50 16.67
C HIS A 109 -14.75 -11.55 15.51
N TYR A 110 -13.77 -10.72 15.17
CA TYR A 110 -13.90 -9.72 14.11
C TYR A 110 -12.86 -9.93 13.02
N LEU A 111 -13.34 -10.09 11.79
CA LEU A 111 -12.50 -10.01 10.59
C LEU A 111 -11.95 -8.60 10.43
N ILE A 112 -12.80 -7.59 10.56
CA ILE A 112 -12.42 -6.19 10.58
C ILE A 112 -13.01 -5.55 11.85
N PRO A 113 -12.19 -5.37 12.90
CA PRO A 113 -12.70 -4.91 14.19
C PRO A 113 -13.08 -3.42 14.21
N VAL A 114 -12.43 -2.59 13.41
CA VAL A 114 -12.72 -1.17 13.22
C VAL A 114 -12.55 -0.80 11.75
N THR A 115 -13.32 0.17 11.28
CA THR A 115 -13.29 0.62 9.88
C THR A 115 -12.42 1.83 9.66
N GLU A 116 -12.13 2.57 10.72
CA GLU A 116 -11.27 3.76 10.73
C GLU A 116 -10.40 3.77 11.99
N PHE A 117 -9.14 4.17 11.88
CA PHE A 117 -8.18 4.28 12.99
C PHE A 117 -7.01 5.19 12.63
N GLU A 118 -6.28 5.65 13.64
CA GLU A 118 -5.07 6.46 13.45
C GLU A 118 -3.81 5.61 13.58
N TYR A 119 -2.89 5.72 12.61
CA TYR A 119 -1.62 5.01 12.66
C TYR A 119 -0.48 5.82 12.03
N LYS A 120 0.59 6.09 12.80
CA LYS A 120 1.78 6.85 12.36
C LYS A 120 1.46 8.18 11.65
N GLY A 121 0.44 8.88 12.10
CA GLY A 121 -0.01 10.15 11.52
C GLY A 121 -0.86 10.00 10.26
N PHE A 122 -1.24 8.79 9.90
CA PHE A 122 -2.23 8.53 8.87
C PHE A 122 -3.60 8.27 9.49
N HIS A 123 -4.62 8.91 8.95
CA HIS A 123 -6.01 8.51 9.14
C HIS A 123 -6.30 7.35 8.19
N MET A 124 -6.46 6.15 8.74
CA MET A 124 -6.61 4.89 8.01
C MET A 124 -8.07 4.51 7.88
N ARG A 125 -8.49 4.06 6.70
CA ARG A 125 -9.85 3.60 6.42
C ARG A 125 -9.82 2.27 5.69
N VAL A 126 -10.62 1.31 6.15
CA VAL A 126 -10.73 -0.01 5.52
C VAL A 126 -11.67 0.06 4.33
N ALA A 127 -11.18 -0.36 3.18
CA ALA A 127 -11.97 -0.44 1.96
C ALA A 127 -12.51 -1.86 1.74
N ASP A 128 -13.71 -1.93 1.17
CA ASP A 128 -14.34 -3.19 0.78
C ASP A 128 -13.53 -3.82 -0.37
N GLY A 129 -12.86 -4.92 -0.08
CA GLY A 129 -12.10 -5.71 -1.06
C GLY A 129 -12.95 -6.64 -1.91
N GLY A 130 -14.26 -6.70 -1.66
CA GLY A 130 -15.21 -7.46 -2.43
C GLY A 130 -15.16 -8.98 -2.27
N ASP A 131 -14.19 -9.53 -1.54
CA ASP A 131 -14.00 -10.98 -1.39
C ASP A 131 -13.52 -11.37 0.01
N TYR A 132 -14.28 -10.91 1.02
CA TYR A 132 -14.05 -11.30 2.40
C TYR A 132 -14.27 -12.80 2.61
N PRO A 133 -13.50 -13.42 3.53
CA PRO A 133 -12.49 -12.84 4.42
C PRO A 133 -11.07 -12.77 3.83
N HIS A 134 -10.88 -13.23 2.60
CA HIS A 134 -9.57 -13.51 2.07
C HIS A 134 -8.80 -12.27 1.61
N LYS A 135 -9.47 -11.22 1.16
CA LYS A 135 -8.81 -10.00 0.71
C LYS A 135 -9.54 -8.72 1.11
N PHE A 136 -8.80 -7.70 1.45
CA PHE A 136 -9.28 -6.34 1.68
C PHE A 136 -8.14 -5.33 1.53
N GLY A 137 -8.50 -4.06 1.53
CA GLY A 137 -7.55 -2.99 1.46
C GLY A 137 -7.75 -1.95 2.56
N ILE A 138 -6.70 -1.20 2.84
CA ILE A 138 -6.73 -0.05 3.75
C ILE A 138 -6.13 1.13 3.00
N VAL A 139 -6.80 2.27 3.05
CA VAL A 139 -6.25 3.53 2.53
C VAL A 139 -6.01 4.47 3.68
N GLY A 140 -4.82 5.07 3.73
CA GLY A 140 -4.45 6.04 4.74
C GLY A 140 -4.12 7.39 4.13
N TYR A 141 -4.49 8.46 4.83
CA TYR A 141 -4.22 9.84 4.45
C TYR A 141 -3.39 10.52 5.51
N ASN A 142 -2.31 11.19 5.10
CA ASN A 142 -1.56 12.09 5.96
C ASN A 142 -1.60 13.49 5.36
N ASP A 143 -2.42 14.36 5.95
CA ASP A 143 -2.64 15.72 5.45
C ASP A 143 -1.42 16.62 5.65
N ASP A 144 -0.58 16.34 6.67
CA ASP A 144 0.62 17.13 6.98
C ASP A 144 1.74 16.85 5.97
N THR A 145 1.96 15.57 5.65
CA THR A 145 3.01 15.16 4.71
C THR A 145 2.53 15.07 3.27
N LYS A 146 1.22 15.23 3.03
CA LYS A 146 0.54 15.07 1.74
C LYS A 146 0.77 13.69 1.13
N GLU A 147 0.71 12.67 1.96
CA GLU A 147 0.89 11.29 1.55
C GLU A 147 -0.44 10.51 1.57
N ILE A 148 -0.61 9.64 0.61
CA ILE A 148 -1.66 8.61 0.59
C ILE A 148 -0.97 7.26 0.58
N VAL A 149 -1.40 6.36 1.46
CA VAL A 149 -0.92 5.00 1.50
C VAL A 149 -2.05 4.04 1.14
N TYR A 150 -1.72 3.03 0.36
CA TYR A 150 -2.59 1.93 -0.01
C TYR A 150 -1.97 0.66 0.52
N LEU A 151 -2.70 -0.08 1.34
CA LEU A 151 -2.33 -1.37 1.88
C LEU A 151 -3.29 -2.42 1.32
N TRP A 152 -2.77 -3.42 0.66
CA TRP A 152 -3.57 -4.53 0.17
C TRP A 152 -3.14 -5.81 0.88
N PHE A 153 -4.12 -6.56 1.35
CA PHE A 153 -3.96 -7.82 2.07
C PHE A 153 -4.75 -8.93 1.39
N TYR A 154 -4.11 -10.07 1.22
CA TYR A 154 -4.74 -11.31 0.82
C TYR A 154 -4.17 -12.47 1.62
N ASP A 155 -5.02 -13.31 2.16
CA ASP A 155 -4.61 -14.51 2.90
C ASP A 155 -5.61 -15.63 2.65
N THR A 156 -5.10 -16.83 2.34
CA THR A 156 -5.91 -17.99 2.01
C THR A 156 -6.50 -18.71 3.22
N ASP A 157 -6.06 -18.36 4.42
CA ASP A 157 -6.47 -18.98 5.69
C ASP A 157 -6.72 -17.93 6.77
N PHE A 158 -7.31 -16.79 6.38
CA PHE A 158 -7.54 -15.69 7.28
C PHE A 158 -8.82 -15.87 8.11
N ASP A 159 -8.64 -15.96 9.43
CA ASP A 159 -9.74 -16.22 10.36
C ASP A 159 -10.32 -14.94 10.99
N TYR A 160 -9.46 -14.09 11.58
CA TYR A 160 -9.88 -12.86 12.24
C TYR A 160 -8.67 -11.96 12.61
N ILE A 161 -8.94 -10.66 12.85
CA ILE A 161 -7.98 -9.70 13.40
C ILE A 161 -8.12 -9.61 14.91
N ALA A 162 -9.34 -9.55 15.44
CA ALA A 162 -9.58 -9.35 16.87
C ALA A 162 -10.48 -10.43 17.48
N SER A 163 -10.06 -10.95 18.63
CA SER A 163 -10.89 -11.79 19.50
C SER A 163 -11.84 -10.92 20.37
N PRO A 164 -12.87 -11.54 21.01
CA PRO A 164 -13.88 -10.79 21.77
C PRO A 164 -13.35 -9.89 22.88
N GLU A 165 -12.21 -10.30 23.48
CA GLU A 165 -11.65 -9.63 24.67
C GLU A 165 -10.54 -8.61 24.32
N GLN A 166 -10.13 -8.53 23.06
CA GLN A 166 -9.10 -7.60 22.61
C GLN A 166 -9.68 -6.20 22.39
N ASP A 167 -8.86 -5.20 22.66
CA ASP A 167 -9.14 -3.84 22.17
C ASP A 167 -9.11 -3.85 20.62
N LYS A 168 -10.21 -3.46 20.01
CA LYS A 168 -10.45 -3.58 18.58
C LYS A 168 -9.54 -2.69 17.75
N GLU A 169 -9.31 -1.46 18.21
CA GLU A 169 -8.45 -0.51 17.51
C GLU A 169 -6.98 -0.94 17.64
N GLN A 170 -6.55 -1.34 18.84
CA GLN A 170 -5.21 -1.84 19.06
C GLN A 170 -4.93 -3.11 18.24
N ALA A 171 -5.88 -4.05 18.15
CA ALA A 171 -5.74 -5.24 17.35
C ALA A 171 -5.58 -4.91 15.84
N MET A 172 -6.29 -3.89 15.35
CA MET A 172 -6.13 -3.43 13.97
C MET A 172 -4.77 -2.77 13.73
N ILE A 173 -4.28 -1.99 14.69
CA ILE A 173 -2.94 -1.40 14.64
C ILE A 173 -1.87 -2.50 14.60
N GLU A 174 -1.96 -3.48 15.50
CA GLU A 174 -1.04 -4.62 15.54
C GLU A 174 -1.08 -5.45 14.25
N PHE A 175 -2.26 -5.62 13.67
CA PHE A 175 -2.40 -6.27 12.37
C PHE A 175 -1.63 -5.53 11.28
N VAL A 176 -1.75 -4.20 11.21
CA VAL A 176 -0.99 -3.38 10.25
C VAL A 176 0.50 -3.47 10.50
N GLU A 177 0.95 -3.41 11.76
CA GLU A 177 2.36 -3.51 12.13
C GLU A 177 3.00 -4.86 11.75
N ASN A 178 2.24 -5.95 11.86
CA ASN A 178 2.73 -7.30 11.61
C ASN A 178 2.74 -7.70 10.12
N ASN A 179 1.95 -7.02 9.30
CA ASN A 179 1.74 -7.40 7.92
C ASN A 179 2.25 -6.40 6.88
N PHE A 180 2.51 -5.13 7.27
CA PHE A 180 2.91 -4.12 6.31
C PHE A 180 4.19 -3.40 6.71
N ASP A 181 5.27 -3.76 6.03
CA ASP A 181 6.54 -3.07 6.18
C ASP A 181 6.54 -1.72 5.43
N GLY A 182 7.38 -0.79 5.88
CA GLY A 182 7.62 0.48 5.15
C GLY A 182 6.64 1.63 5.43
N LEU A 183 5.71 1.50 6.37
CA LEU A 183 4.86 2.59 6.85
C LEU A 183 5.58 3.56 7.78
#